data_f8570427864426583dcd3f257fb7aa96
#
_entry.id   f8570427864426583dcd3f257fb7aa96
#
_cell.length_a   1.000
_cell.length_b   1.000
_cell.length_c   1.000
_cell.angle_alpha   90.00
_cell.angle_beta   90.00
_cell.angle_gamma   90.00
#
_symmetry.space_group_name_H-M   'P 1'
#
loop_
_entity.id
_entity.type
_entity.pdbx_description
1 polymer ?
#
loop_
_entity_poly.entity_id
_entity_poly.type
_entity_poly.pdbx_seq_one_letter_code
_entity_poly.pdbx_strand_id
1 'polypeptide(L)'
;AILSAAVADYKPKNSASQKIKKTDTPLELSLSPTKDILASLGAIKKQQYLVGFALETNNELENAKGKLKRKNLDAIILNSLQDKGAGFATDTNKITIIDKEFNEKAFELKSKIAVAKDIMNEIVNKITKQDE
;
A
#
# COMPACT_ATOMS: atom_id res chain seq x y z
N ALA A 1 0.41 2.91 -12.81
CA ALA A 1 1.40 3.15 -11.76
C ALA A 1 1.19 2.19 -10.59
N ILE A 2 2.26 1.70 -9.98
CA ILE A 2 2.24 0.78 -8.83
C ILE A 2 2.96 1.48 -7.67
N LEU A 3 2.27 1.71 -6.57
CA LEU A 3 2.80 2.41 -5.40
C LEU A 3 2.94 1.44 -4.23
N SER A 4 4.15 0.93 -4.04
CA SER A 4 4.50 -0.02 -2.97
C SER A 4 5.44 0.57 -1.91
N ALA A 5 5.93 1.79 -2.10
CA ALA A 5 6.84 2.43 -1.14
C ALA A 5 6.14 2.75 0.18
N ALA A 6 6.82 2.48 1.29
CA ALA A 6 6.38 2.89 2.61
C ALA A 6 6.63 4.40 2.78
N VAL A 7 5.58 5.19 2.67
CA VAL A 7 5.62 6.64 2.93
C VAL A 7 4.99 6.89 4.28
N ALA A 8 5.69 7.66 5.13
CA ALA A 8 5.17 8.00 6.46
C ALA A 8 3.90 8.86 6.36
N ASP A 9 2.85 8.48 7.09
CA ASP A 9 1.58 9.21 7.14
C ASP A 9 1.68 10.53 7.92
N TYR A 10 2.72 10.67 8.75
CA TYR A 10 2.95 11.85 9.58
C TYR A 10 4.40 12.32 9.49
N LYS A 11 4.59 13.63 9.67
CA LYS A 11 5.89 14.27 9.78
C LYS A 11 5.88 15.26 10.97
N PRO A 12 7.04 15.59 11.55
CA PRO A 12 7.12 16.66 12.54
C PRO A 12 6.53 17.96 11.99
N LYS A 13 5.64 18.59 12.78
CA LYS A 13 5.01 19.87 12.39
C LYS A 13 6.04 20.99 12.30
N ASN A 14 7.02 21.01 13.22
CA ASN A 14 8.08 21.98 13.28
C ASN A 14 9.43 21.26 13.22
N SER A 15 10.34 21.74 12.38
CA SER A 15 11.73 21.29 12.32
C SER A 15 12.59 22.27 13.10
N ALA A 16 13.46 21.77 13.99
CA ALA A 16 14.44 22.60 14.68
C ALA A 16 15.55 23.03 13.70
N SER A 17 15.96 24.28 13.76
CA SER A 17 17.09 24.81 12.97
C SER A 17 18.46 24.33 13.48
N GLN A 18 18.51 23.86 14.72
CA GLN A 18 19.70 23.36 15.39
C GLN A 18 19.45 21.98 15.97
N LYS A 19 20.52 21.21 16.18
CA LYS A 19 20.46 19.90 16.82
C LYS A 19 19.85 20.01 18.22
N ILE A 20 18.74 19.30 18.45
CA ILE A 20 18.12 19.19 19.77
C ILE A 20 19.05 18.38 20.67
N LYS A 21 19.56 19.01 21.74
CA LYS A 21 20.38 18.32 22.74
C LYS A 21 19.48 17.48 23.65
N LYS A 22 19.98 16.31 24.04
CA LYS A 22 19.31 15.43 25.02
C LYS A 22 19.18 16.18 26.35
N THR A 23 18.01 16.13 26.95
CA THR A 23 17.70 16.58 28.30
C THR A 23 17.11 15.44 29.10
N ASP A 24 17.03 15.54 30.41
CA ASP A 24 16.42 14.51 31.27
C ASP A 24 14.88 14.64 31.33
N THR A 25 14.32 15.59 30.60
CA THR A 25 12.87 15.79 30.48
C THR A 25 12.32 15.10 29.24
N PRO A 26 11.05 14.63 29.26
CA PRO A 26 10.39 14.10 28.07
C PRO A 26 10.36 15.09 26.92
N LEU A 27 10.57 14.62 25.70
CA LEU A 27 10.42 15.40 24.48
C LEU A 27 9.07 15.11 23.84
N GLU A 28 8.22 16.12 23.72
CA GLU A 28 6.95 16.03 22.99
C GLU A 28 7.13 16.50 21.56
N LEU A 29 6.65 15.69 20.61
CA LEU A 29 6.67 16.01 19.19
C LEU A 29 5.24 16.15 18.65
N SER A 30 4.91 17.35 18.19
CA SER A 30 3.69 17.57 17.42
C SER A 30 3.91 17.10 15.99
N LEU A 31 3.02 16.23 15.51
CA LEU A 31 3.05 15.68 14.16
C LEU A 31 1.93 16.28 13.31
N SER A 32 2.17 16.46 12.03
CA SER A 32 1.17 16.80 11.02
C SER A 32 1.08 15.72 9.96
N PRO A 33 -0.11 15.46 9.38
CA PRO A 33 -0.25 14.46 8.32
C PRO A 33 0.55 14.88 7.08
N THR A 34 1.08 13.87 6.38
CA THR A 34 1.70 14.06 5.08
C THR A 34 0.64 14.02 3.97
N LYS A 35 1.03 14.42 2.76
CA LYS A 35 0.16 14.30 1.59
C LYS A 35 0.00 12.83 1.20
N ASP A 36 -1.24 12.35 1.10
CA ASP A 36 -1.54 11.03 0.55
C ASP A 36 -1.32 11.04 -0.98
N ILE A 37 -0.17 10.54 -1.41
CA ILE A 37 0.25 10.53 -2.82
C ILE A 37 -0.72 9.69 -3.65
N LEU A 38 -1.06 8.49 -3.15
CA LEU A 38 -1.93 7.55 -3.87
C LEU A 38 -3.34 8.13 -4.07
N ALA A 39 -3.92 8.73 -3.02
CA ALA A 39 -5.21 9.42 -3.14
C ALA A 39 -5.12 10.62 -4.10
N SER A 40 -4.02 11.37 -4.07
CA SER A 40 -3.79 12.50 -4.99
C SER A 40 -3.73 12.05 -6.45
N LEU A 41 -3.08 10.91 -6.74
CA LEU A 41 -3.03 10.33 -8.09
C LEU A 41 -4.40 9.81 -8.51
N GLY A 42 -5.13 9.15 -7.62
CA GLY A 42 -6.49 8.68 -7.89
C GLY A 42 -7.47 9.81 -8.24
N ALA A 43 -7.29 10.99 -7.62
CA ALA A 43 -8.13 12.16 -7.89
C ALA A 43 -7.91 12.75 -9.30
N ILE A 44 -6.72 12.66 -9.87
CA ILE A 44 -6.37 13.18 -11.21
C ILE A 44 -6.30 12.09 -12.28
N LYS A 45 -6.51 10.83 -11.91
CA LYS A 45 -6.47 9.68 -12.82
C LYS A 45 -7.51 9.83 -13.93
N LYS A 46 -7.08 9.51 -15.16
CA LYS A 46 -7.95 9.40 -16.35
C LYS A 46 -7.96 7.96 -16.86
N GLN A 47 -6.93 7.58 -17.62
CA GLN A 47 -6.77 6.24 -18.21
C GLN A 47 -5.69 5.40 -17.53
N GLN A 48 -4.95 5.98 -16.57
CA GLN A 48 -3.86 5.27 -15.90
C GLN A 48 -4.39 4.14 -15.01
N TYR A 49 -3.78 2.98 -15.11
CA TYR A 49 -4.02 1.87 -14.19
C TYR A 49 -3.24 2.11 -12.90
N LEU A 50 -3.95 2.22 -11.77
CA LEU A 50 -3.39 2.62 -10.48
C LEU A 50 -3.52 1.48 -9.47
N VAL A 51 -2.38 1.02 -8.96
CA VAL A 51 -2.27 -0.07 -8.00
C VAL A 51 -1.69 0.44 -6.69
N GLY A 52 -2.38 0.16 -5.59
CA GLY A 52 -1.90 0.44 -4.24
C GLY A 52 -1.60 -0.84 -3.47
N PHE A 53 -0.93 -0.68 -2.33
CA PHE A 53 -0.69 -1.74 -1.37
C PHE A 53 -1.39 -1.43 -0.05
N ALA A 54 -1.89 -2.46 0.61
CA ALA A 54 -2.43 -2.41 1.96
C ALA A 54 -1.77 -3.48 2.81
N LEU A 55 -1.33 -3.08 3.99
CA LEU A 55 -0.88 -3.97 5.03
C LEU A 55 -1.88 -3.80 6.18
N GLU A 56 -2.61 -4.86 6.49
CA GLU A 56 -3.70 -4.83 7.46
C GLU A 56 -3.52 -5.92 8.51
N THR A 57 -4.13 -5.73 9.66
CA THR A 57 -4.12 -6.68 10.78
C THR A 57 -5.51 -7.13 11.20
N ASN A 58 -6.52 -6.29 10.96
CA ASN A 58 -7.91 -6.54 11.33
C ASN A 58 -8.83 -6.09 10.19
N ASN A 59 -9.95 -6.80 9.97
CA ASN A 59 -10.93 -6.49 8.92
C ASN A 59 -10.26 -6.22 7.55
N GLU A 60 -9.28 -7.04 7.24
CA GLU A 60 -8.29 -6.82 6.18
C GLU A 60 -8.93 -6.56 4.82
N LEU A 61 -9.86 -7.43 4.41
CA LEU A 61 -10.54 -7.32 3.12
C LEU A 61 -11.42 -6.07 3.04
N GLU A 62 -12.17 -5.78 4.09
CA GLU A 62 -13.05 -4.61 4.14
C GLU A 62 -12.24 -3.31 4.10
N ASN A 63 -11.15 -3.23 4.89
CA ASN A 63 -10.25 -2.09 4.90
C ASN A 63 -9.58 -1.88 3.54
N ALA A 64 -9.13 -2.96 2.90
CA ALA A 64 -8.52 -2.91 1.57
C ALA A 64 -9.54 -2.43 0.51
N LYS A 65 -10.76 -2.97 0.49
CA LYS A 65 -11.85 -2.53 -0.39
C LYS A 65 -12.22 -1.05 -0.16
N GLY A 66 -12.27 -0.63 1.10
CA GLY A 66 -12.50 0.76 1.46
C GLY A 66 -11.41 1.70 0.93
N LYS A 67 -10.12 1.31 1.03
CA LYS A 67 -9.00 2.05 0.46
C LYS A 67 -9.06 2.11 -1.06
N LEU A 68 -9.33 0.98 -1.72
CA LEU A 68 -9.47 0.85 -3.17
C LEU A 68 -10.51 1.84 -3.70
N LYS A 69 -11.70 1.84 -3.12
CA LYS A 69 -12.79 2.75 -3.51
C LYS A 69 -12.44 4.22 -3.22
N ARG A 70 -12.03 4.53 -1.98
CA ARG A 70 -11.77 5.91 -1.54
C ARG A 70 -10.65 6.59 -2.33
N LYS A 71 -9.62 5.83 -2.74
CA LYS A 71 -8.47 6.34 -3.50
C LYS A 71 -8.58 6.14 -5.01
N ASN A 72 -9.73 5.68 -5.51
CA ASN A 72 -10.00 5.45 -6.94
C ASN A 72 -8.94 4.58 -7.62
N LEU A 73 -8.62 3.43 -7.00
CA LEU A 73 -7.63 2.48 -7.52
C LEU A 73 -8.29 1.50 -8.50
N ASP A 74 -7.48 0.89 -9.37
CA ASP A 74 -7.91 -0.21 -10.24
C ASP A 74 -7.63 -1.57 -9.60
N ALA A 75 -6.61 -1.63 -8.73
CA ALA A 75 -6.35 -2.79 -7.90
C ALA A 75 -5.66 -2.40 -6.59
N ILE A 76 -5.84 -3.23 -5.57
CA ILE A 76 -5.10 -3.14 -4.32
C ILE A 76 -4.50 -4.50 -3.97
N ILE A 77 -3.24 -4.49 -3.57
CA ILE A 77 -2.52 -5.69 -3.13
C ILE A 77 -2.57 -5.71 -1.61
N LEU A 78 -3.31 -6.66 -1.08
CA LEU A 78 -3.47 -6.85 0.36
C LEU A 78 -2.41 -7.83 0.87
N ASN A 79 -1.63 -7.40 1.85
CA ASN A 79 -0.74 -8.22 2.67
C ASN A 79 -1.37 -8.39 4.05
N SER A 80 -1.44 -9.62 4.54
CA SER A 80 -1.85 -9.91 5.91
C SER A 80 -0.63 -10.07 6.82
N LEU A 81 -0.64 -9.42 7.98
CA LEU A 81 0.35 -9.67 9.04
C LEU A 81 0.01 -10.92 9.87
N GLN A 82 -1.18 -11.50 9.69
CA GLN A 82 -1.61 -12.71 10.41
C GLN A 82 -1.01 -13.98 9.80
N ASP A 83 -0.58 -13.94 8.53
CA ASP A 83 0.03 -15.08 7.87
C ASP A 83 1.49 -15.27 8.31
N LYS A 84 1.81 -16.45 8.88
CA LYS A 84 3.20 -16.80 9.23
C LYS A 84 4.09 -16.80 7.98
N GLY A 85 5.20 -16.07 8.01
CA GLY A 85 6.13 -15.95 6.90
C GLY A 85 5.76 -14.85 5.89
N ALA A 86 4.66 -14.14 6.10
CA ALA A 86 4.33 -12.92 5.39
C ALA A 86 4.65 -11.70 6.27
N GLY A 87 5.15 -10.62 5.67
CA GLY A 87 5.38 -9.37 6.37
C GLY A 87 6.82 -8.84 6.32
N PHE A 88 7.18 -8.06 7.35
CA PHE A 88 8.50 -7.45 7.45
C PHE A 88 9.59 -8.46 7.79
N ALA A 89 10.82 -8.17 7.31
CA ALA A 89 12.02 -8.96 7.59
C ALA A 89 11.97 -10.45 7.15
N THR A 90 11.08 -10.81 6.24
CA THR A 90 11.03 -12.13 5.59
C THR A 90 11.26 -12.00 4.09
N ASP A 91 11.79 -13.04 3.45
CA ASP A 91 11.96 -13.11 1.99
C ASP A 91 10.71 -13.62 1.26
N THR A 92 9.69 -13.99 2.03
CA THR A 92 8.41 -14.51 1.54
C THR A 92 7.26 -13.54 1.78
N ASN A 93 6.19 -13.70 1.02
CA ASN A 93 4.95 -12.97 1.19
C ASN A 93 3.77 -13.79 0.69
N LYS A 94 2.60 -13.50 1.25
CA LYS A 94 1.30 -14.01 0.82
C LYS A 94 0.38 -12.83 0.58
N ILE A 95 -0.25 -12.78 -0.58
CA ILE A 95 -1.06 -11.65 -0.99
C ILE A 95 -2.44 -12.04 -1.47
N THR A 96 -3.37 -11.10 -1.39
CA THR A 96 -4.63 -11.12 -2.12
C THR A 96 -4.70 -9.88 -3.00
N ILE A 97 -4.96 -10.06 -4.30
CA ILE A 97 -5.23 -8.96 -5.23
C ILE A 97 -6.73 -8.73 -5.27
N ILE A 98 -7.15 -7.49 -5.07
CA ILE A 98 -8.55 -7.07 -5.15
C ILE A 98 -8.66 -6.04 -6.26
N ASP A 99 -9.50 -6.29 -7.28
CA ASP A 99 -9.72 -5.35 -8.39
C ASP A 99 -10.85 -4.36 -8.10
N LYS A 100 -11.06 -3.39 -9.00
CA LYS A 100 -12.08 -2.33 -8.84
C LYS A 100 -13.51 -2.84 -8.81
N GLU A 101 -13.78 -4.04 -9.33
CA GLU A 101 -15.06 -4.75 -9.25
C GLU A 101 -15.19 -5.56 -7.94
N PHE A 102 -14.20 -5.50 -7.04
CA PHE A 102 -14.10 -6.25 -5.79
C PHE A 102 -13.93 -7.76 -5.96
N ASN A 103 -13.50 -8.22 -7.14
CA ASN A 103 -13.06 -9.60 -7.30
C ASN A 103 -11.76 -9.82 -6.54
N GLU A 104 -11.67 -10.93 -5.82
CA GLU A 104 -10.54 -11.30 -4.98
C GLU A 104 -9.78 -12.46 -5.60
N LYS A 105 -8.45 -12.37 -5.67
CA LYS A 105 -7.56 -13.44 -6.08
C LYS A 105 -6.47 -13.62 -5.05
N ALA A 106 -6.57 -14.70 -4.28
CA ALA A 106 -5.56 -15.07 -3.28
C ALA A 106 -4.42 -15.85 -3.94
N PHE A 107 -3.21 -15.65 -3.44
CA PHE A 107 -1.99 -16.33 -3.85
C PHE A 107 -1.37 -17.04 -2.65
N GLU A 108 -0.74 -18.17 -2.90
CA GLU A 108 -0.02 -18.92 -1.89
C GLU A 108 1.25 -18.17 -1.43
N LEU A 109 1.77 -18.57 -0.27
CA LEU A 109 3.03 -18.05 0.26
C LEU A 109 4.18 -18.37 -0.70
N LYS A 110 4.86 -17.34 -1.19
CA LYS A 110 5.96 -17.44 -2.15
C LYS A 110 7.07 -16.45 -1.82
N SER A 111 8.21 -16.57 -2.50
CA SER A 111 9.23 -15.53 -2.43
C SER A 111 8.69 -14.20 -2.94
N LYS A 112 9.18 -13.08 -2.39
CA LYS A 112 8.78 -11.73 -2.82
C LYS A 112 8.99 -11.50 -4.31
N ILE A 113 10.01 -12.13 -4.90
CA ILE A 113 10.27 -12.08 -6.36
C ILE A 113 9.15 -12.79 -7.12
N ALA A 114 8.71 -13.96 -6.67
CA ALA A 114 7.62 -14.70 -7.31
C ALA A 114 6.28 -13.95 -7.17
N VAL A 115 6.02 -13.38 -5.99
CA VAL A 115 4.84 -12.53 -5.76
C VAL A 115 4.83 -11.31 -6.68
N ALA A 116 5.98 -10.65 -6.87
CA ALA A 116 6.09 -9.51 -7.79
C ALA A 116 5.76 -9.92 -9.24
N LYS A 117 6.20 -11.11 -9.69
CA LYS A 117 5.84 -11.65 -11.00
C LYS A 117 4.34 -11.92 -11.12
N ASP A 118 3.73 -12.51 -10.10
CA ASP A 118 2.27 -12.74 -10.08
C ASP A 118 1.51 -11.42 -10.19
N ILE A 119 1.90 -10.39 -9.44
CA ILE A 119 1.29 -9.05 -9.50
C ILE A 119 1.41 -8.46 -10.91
N MET A 120 2.61 -8.51 -11.51
CA MET A 120 2.83 -7.97 -12.85
C MET A 120 2.01 -8.70 -13.90
N ASN A 121 1.93 -10.03 -13.83
CA ASN A 121 1.11 -10.84 -14.75
C ASN A 121 -0.38 -10.46 -14.65
N GLU A 122 -0.91 -10.31 -13.44
CA GLU A 122 -2.31 -9.89 -13.26
C GLU A 122 -2.58 -8.49 -13.83
N ILE A 123 -1.66 -7.54 -13.59
CA ILE A 123 -1.82 -6.18 -14.10
C ILE A 123 -1.75 -6.15 -15.63
N VAL A 124 -0.78 -6.83 -16.24
CA VAL A 124 -0.66 -6.91 -17.70
C VAL A 124 -1.91 -7.53 -18.31
N ASN A 125 -2.40 -8.65 -17.77
CA ASN A 125 -3.62 -9.30 -18.24
C ASN A 125 -4.86 -8.39 -18.15
N LYS A 126 -4.94 -7.53 -17.14
CA LYS A 126 -6.06 -6.58 -16.99
C LYS A 126 -5.96 -5.40 -17.96
N ILE A 127 -4.75 -4.89 -18.21
CA ILE A 127 -4.54 -3.77 -19.13
C ILE A 127 -4.79 -4.23 -20.58
N THR A 128 -4.23 -5.36 -21.01
CA THR A 128 -4.42 -5.87 -22.39
C THR A 128 -5.86 -6.22 -22.71
N LYS A 129 -6.66 -6.67 -21.74
CA LYS A 129 -8.10 -6.93 -21.94
C LYS A 129 -8.97 -5.66 -22.00
N GLN A 130 -8.44 -4.49 -21.62
CA GLN A 130 -9.16 -3.22 -21.73
C GLN A 130 -8.96 -2.58 -23.12
N ASP A 131 -7.94 -3.03 -23.86
CA ASP A 131 -7.63 -2.51 -25.19
C ASP A 131 -8.30 -3.32 -26.32
N GLU A 132 -8.98 -4.43 -26.00
CA GLU A 132 -9.83 -5.24 -26.88
C GLU A 132 -11.32 -4.82 -26.78
#